data_5948b0e1eaa3d59af1dda00c9c4c1754
#
_entry.id   5948b0e1eaa3d59af1dda00c9c4c1754
#
_cell.length_a   1.000
_cell.length_b   1.000
_cell.length_c   1.000
_cell.angle_alpha   90.00
_cell.angle_beta   90.00
_cell.angle_gamma   90.00
#
_symmetry.space_group_name_H-M   'P 1'
#
loop_
_entity.id
_entity.type
_entity.pdbx_description
1 polymer ?
#
loop_
_entity_poly.entity_id
_entity_poly.type
_entity_poly.pdbx_seq_one_letter_code
_entity_poly.pdbx_strand_id
1 'polypeptide(L)'
;MSDVRFHGRGGQGVVTTSKILANAFARTGQFGASFPMFGFERRGAPVTAFGRFSDKPVREKTQIYTPEILVVLDPSQRNSEAVFQGLVPGGMLLLNDSDNTINVSHENLKKLGIIDANKIALEEIGLPIPNTVIVGAFAKMSGLLEIDPCCDALQDYFSGKKLSANIVCVKRGFEEVELFDL
;
A
#
# COMPACT_ATOMS: atom_id res chain seq x y z
N MET A 1 7.40 -0.51 15.68
CA MET A 1 7.04 0.60 14.77
C MET A 1 7.45 0.15 13.39
N SER A 2 6.54 0.21 12.43
CA SER A 2 6.82 -0.21 11.06
C SER A 2 6.78 1.00 10.13
N ASP A 3 7.86 1.21 9.39
CA ASP A 3 8.07 2.29 8.46
C ASP A 3 7.80 1.81 7.02
N VAL A 4 6.82 2.45 6.36
CA VAL A 4 6.33 2.05 5.05
C VAL A 4 6.49 3.20 4.06
N ARG A 5 6.99 2.89 2.86
CA ARG A 5 7.09 3.83 1.76
C ARG A 5 6.24 3.38 0.58
N PHE A 6 5.38 4.26 0.13
CA PHE A 6 4.45 4.04 -0.98
C PHE A 6 4.94 4.77 -2.21
N HIS A 7 4.94 4.08 -3.35
CA HIS A 7 5.34 4.60 -4.64
C HIS A 7 4.26 4.38 -5.68
N GLY A 8 4.12 5.32 -6.59
CA GLY A 8 3.17 5.25 -7.70
C GLY A 8 3.14 6.53 -8.50
N ARG A 9 2.03 6.78 -9.17
CA ARG A 9 1.81 8.00 -9.96
C ARG A 9 0.54 8.73 -9.53
N GLY A 10 0.49 10.03 -9.83
CA GLY A 10 -0.70 10.84 -9.60
C GLY A 10 -1.93 10.23 -10.28
N GLY A 11 -3.01 10.06 -9.51
CA GLY A 11 -4.26 9.41 -9.93
C GLY A 11 -4.43 7.95 -9.49
N GLN A 12 -3.38 7.26 -9.03
CA GLN A 12 -3.45 5.86 -8.56
C GLN A 12 -3.88 5.74 -7.09
N GLY A 13 -3.99 6.84 -6.37
CA GLY A 13 -4.42 6.85 -4.98
C GLY A 13 -3.34 6.49 -3.96
N VAL A 14 -2.06 6.74 -4.26
CA VAL A 14 -0.91 6.47 -3.36
C VAL A 14 -1.12 7.06 -1.96
N VAL A 15 -1.44 8.36 -1.90
CA VAL A 15 -1.69 9.07 -0.63
C VAL A 15 -2.96 8.57 0.04
N THR A 16 -3.99 8.23 -0.73
CA THR A 16 -5.24 7.68 -0.19
C THR A 16 -5.00 6.32 0.45
N THR A 17 -4.23 5.44 -0.18
CA THR A 17 -3.85 4.13 0.38
C THR A 17 -3.18 4.30 1.75
N SER A 18 -2.17 5.16 1.85
CA SER A 18 -1.44 5.38 3.11
C SER A 18 -2.33 5.98 4.21
N LYS A 19 -3.29 6.85 3.86
CA LYS A 19 -4.27 7.42 4.80
C LYS A 19 -5.28 6.39 5.29
N ILE A 20 -5.82 5.54 4.39
CA ILE A 20 -6.74 4.47 4.77
C ILE A 20 -6.06 3.51 5.75
N LEU A 21 -4.82 3.11 5.48
CA LEU A 21 -4.05 2.26 6.39
C LEU A 21 -3.83 2.94 7.75
N ALA A 22 -3.46 4.22 7.78
CA ALA A 22 -3.30 4.94 9.05
C ALA A 22 -4.60 4.97 9.86
N ASN A 23 -5.76 5.16 9.21
CA ASN A 23 -7.06 5.10 9.87
C ASN A 23 -7.40 3.69 10.35
N ALA A 24 -7.07 2.65 9.57
CA ALA A 24 -7.27 1.26 9.97
C ALA A 24 -6.47 0.93 11.25
N PHE A 25 -5.21 1.34 11.33
CA PHE A 25 -4.40 1.20 12.56
C PHE A 25 -5.02 1.94 13.75
N ALA A 26 -5.52 3.16 13.55
CA ALA A 26 -6.18 3.91 14.63
C ALA A 26 -7.44 3.20 15.15
N ARG A 27 -8.19 2.49 14.29
CA ARG A 27 -9.38 1.71 14.68
C ARG A 27 -9.04 0.47 15.51
N THR A 28 -7.81 -0.03 15.47
CA THR A 28 -7.35 -1.12 16.35
C THR A 28 -6.78 -0.62 17.68
N GLY A 29 -6.84 0.69 17.96
CA GLY A 29 -6.24 1.27 19.16
C GLY A 29 -4.72 1.51 19.03
N GLN A 30 -4.16 1.28 17.85
CA GLN A 30 -2.77 1.58 17.52
C GLN A 30 -2.62 2.99 16.93
N PHE A 31 -1.40 3.38 16.60
CA PHE A 31 -1.11 4.70 16.05
C PHE A 31 -0.61 4.57 14.61
N GLY A 32 -1.31 5.23 13.69
CA GLY A 32 -0.93 5.35 12.30
C GLY A 32 -0.70 6.82 11.92
N ALA A 33 0.41 7.12 11.29
CA ALA A 33 0.67 8.43 10.68
C ALA A 33 0.93 8.25 9.18
N SER A 34 0.24 9.04 8.36
CA SER A 34 0.43 9.09 6.92
C SER A 34 0.74 10.50 6.49
N PHE A 35 1.74 10.66 5.64
CA PHE A 35 2.11 11.95 5.08
C PHE A 35 2.67 11.81 3.66
N PRO A 36 2.26 12.67 2.72
CA PRO A 36 2.81 12.67 1.38
C PRO A 36 4.20 13.31 1.36
N MET A 37 5.02 12.91 0.41
CA MET A 37 6.18 13.68 0.02
C MET A 37 5.68 14.87 -0.81
N PHE A 38 5.86 16.08 -0.29
CA PHE A 38 5.46 17.29 -1.00
C PHE A 38 6.36 17.51 -2.22
N GLY A 39 5.75 17.66 -3.38
CA GLY A 39 6.39 17.96 -4.65
C GLY A 39 5.37 18.56 -5.62
N PHE A 40 5.78 18.82 -6.85
CA PHE A 40 4.86 19.28 -7.90
C PHE A 40 3.96 18.12 -8.35
N GLU A 41 2.90 17.87 -7.61
CA GLU A 41 1.94 16.82 -7.94
C GLU A 41 1.20 17.18 -9.22
N ARG A 42 1.48 16.44 -10.28
CA ARG A 42 0.74 16.47 -11.55
C ARG A 42 0.21 15.07 -11.83
N ARG A 43 -0.92 15.00 -12.51
CA ARG A 43 -1.46 13.71 -12.97
C ARG A 43 -0.40 12.95 -13.78
N GLY A 44 -0.11 11.70 -13.39
CA GLY A 44 0.90 10.85 -14.00
C GLY A 44 2.33 11.09 -13.54
N ALA A 45 2.63 12.12 -12.74
CA ALA A 45 3.96 12.31 -12.13
C ALA A 45 4.20 11.28 -11.02
N PRO A 46 5.46 10.89 -10.76
CA PRO A 46 5.79 10.06 -9.61
C PRO A 46 5.32 10.68 -8.30
N VAL A 47 4.69 9.87 -7.45
CA VAL A 47 4.20 10.26 -6.13
C VAL A 47 4.76 9.30 -5.10
N THR A 48 5.27 9.86 -4.01
CA THR A 48 5.71 9.09 -2.84
C THR A 48 4.90 9.52 -1.62
N ALA A 49 4.49 8.55 -0.82
CA ALA A 49 3.90 8.79 0.49
C ALA A 49 4.57 7.90 1.53
N PHE A 50 4.43 8.27 2.78
CA PHE A 50 5.01 7.59 3.92
C PHE A 50 3.94 7.18 4.91
N GLY A 51 4.13 6.02 5.55
CA GLY A 51 3.30 5.53 6.64
C GLY A 51 4.17 5.05 7.79
N ARG A 52 3.85 5.48 9.01
CA ARG A 52 4.42 4.96 10.25
C ARG A 52 3.33 4.35 11.09
N PHE A 53 3.51 3.10 11.48
CA PHE A 53 2.54 2.33 12.23
C PHE A 53 3.19 1.80 13.51
N SER A 54 2.53 2.00 14.68
CA SER A 54 3.14 1.73 15.96
C SER A 54 2.08 1.46 17.04
N ASP A 55 2.48 0.72 18.07
CA ASP A 55 1.78 0.59 19.36
C ASP A 55 1.92 1.83 20.27
N LYS A 56 2.78 2.78 19.88
CA LYS A 56 3.04 4.03 20.61
C LYS A 56 2.77 5.25 19.73
N PRO A 57 2.47 6.42 20.34
CA PRO A 57 2.21 7.64 19.58
C PRO A 57 3.35 7.99 18.62
N VAL A 58 3.01 8.13 17.32
CA VAL A 58 3.94 8.54 16.27
C VAL A 58 4.09 10.07 16.31
N ARG A 59 5.24 10.54 16.76
CA ARG A 59 5.55 11.98 16.84
C ARG A 59 6.28 12.49 15.60
N GLU A 60 7.06 11.62 14.97
CA GLU A 60 7.90 11.97 13.82
C GLU A 60 7.11 11.84 12.51
N LYS A 61 7.02 12.95 11.77
CA LYS A 61 6.35 13.04 10.48
C LYS A 61 7.33 13.45 9.37
N THR A 62 8.56 12.97 9.47
CA THR A 62 9.62 13.20 8.50
C THR A 62 9.68 12.09 7.47
N GLN A 63 10.34 12.35 6.36
CA GLN A 63 10.58 11.38 5.30
C GLN A 63 11.22 10.10 5.85
N ILE A 64 10.76 8.94 5.34
CA ILE A 64 11.29 7.63 5.70
C ILE A 64 12.41 7.28 4.73
N TYR A 65 13.65 7.24 5.25
CA TYR A 65 14.83 6.88 4.47
C TYR A 65 15.15 5.39 4.52
N THR A 66 14.73 4.70 5.59
CA THR A 66 14.99 3.27 5.83
C THR A 66 13.68 2.49 6.00
N PRO A 67 12.89 2.29 4.91
CA PRO A 67 11.63 1.59 5.00
C PRO A 67 11.82 0.10 5.28
N GLU A 68 10.91 -0.48 6.06
CA GLU A 68 10.76 -1.92 6.25
C GLU A 68 9.86 -2.53 5.17
N ILE A 69 8.88 -1.75 4.70
CA ILE A 69 7.92 -2.20 3.70
C ILE A 69 7.85 -1.18 2.56
N LEU A 70 7.95 -1.68 1.34
CA LEU A 70 7.71 -0.94 0.12
C LEU A 70 6.36 -1.33 -0.48
N VAL A 71 5.58 -0.35 -0.92
CA VAL A 71 4.31 -0.55 -1.60
C VAL A 71 4.35 0.17 -2.94
N VAL A 72 4.29 -0.55 -4.04
CA VAL A 72 4.42 -0.01 -5.40
C VAL A 72 3.11 -0.20 -6.15
N LEU A 73 2.41 0.92 -6.38
CA LEU A 73 1.12 0.93 -7.08
C LEU A 73 1.29 1.01 -8.61
N ASP A 74 2.44 1.47 -9.08
CA ASP A 74 2.74 1.56 -10.52
C ASP A 74 3.76 0.50 -10.93
N PRO A 75 3.37 -0.52 -11.73
CA PRO A 75 4.27 -1.59 -12.15
C PRO A 75 5.50 -1.09 -12.91
N SER A 76 5.44 0.09 -13.55
CA SER A 76 6.61 0.65 -14.25
C SER A 76 7.76 1.02 -13.31
N GLN A 77 7.50 1.13 -12.00
CA GLN A 77 8.49 1.50 -10.99
C GLN A 77 9.12 0.27 -10.28
N ARG A 78 8.68 -0.94 -10.61
CA ARG A 78 9.09 -2.18 -9.90
C ARG A 78 10.60 -2.40 -9.80
N ASN A 79 11.38 -1.96 -10.78
CA ASN A 79 12.83 -2.11 -10.84
C ASN A 79 13.59 -0.78 -10.65
N SER A 80 12.92 0.26 -10.15
CA SER A 80 13.54 1.57 -9.92
C SER A 80 14.45 1.53 -8.69
N GLU A 81 15.71 1.91 -8.82
CA GLU A 81 16.64 2.06 -7.69
C GLU A 81 16.07 2.98 -6.60
N ALA A 82 15.36 4.03 -7.00
CA ALA A 82 14.73 4.97 -6.06
C ALA A 82 13.67 4.29 -5.17
N VAL A 83 13.01 3.23 -5.65
CA VAL A 83 12.04 2.45 -4.87
C VAL A 83 12.75 1.66 -3.77
N PHE A 84 13.89 1.05 -4.08
CA PHE A 84 14.62 0.19 -3.15
C PHE A 84 15.59 0.94 -2.24
N GLN A 85 15.86 2.20 -2.52
CA GLN A 85 16.82 3.00 -1.75
C GLN A 85 16.51 2.93 -0.24
N GLY A 86 17.46 2.43 0.54
CA GLY A 86 17.37 2.33 1.99
C GLY A 86 16.47 1.22 2.54
N LEU A 87 15.96 0.29 1.70
CA LEU A 87 15.24 -0.87 2.18
C LEU A 87 16.08 -1.64 3.20
N VAL A 88 15.56 -1.87 4.39
CA VAL A 88 16.28 -2.60 5.43
C VAL A 88 16.42 -4.08 5.12
N PRO A 89 17.44 -4.78 5.64
CA PRO A 89 17.55 -6.23 5.53
C PRO A 89 16.31 -6.94 6.10
N GLY A 90 15.76 -7.90 5.34
CA GLY A 90 14.51 -8.56 5.70
C GLY A 90 13.25 -7.80 5.26
N GLY A 91 13.41 -6.77 4.44
CA GLY A 91 12.32 -5.92 3.96
C GLY A 91 11.29 -6.64 3.11
N MET A 92 10.12 -6.03 2.97
CA MET A 92 8.99 -6.54 2.19
C MET A 92 8.66 -5.60 1.03
N LEU A 93 8.18 -6.17 -0.08
CA LEU A 93 7.64 -5.43 -1.22
C LEU A 93 6.24 -5.91 -1.55
N LEU A 94 5.28 -5.00 -1.60
CA LEU A 94 3.97 -5.22 -2.21
C LEU A 94 3.93 -4.53 -3.58
N LEU A 95 3.69 -5.29 -4.62
CA LEU A 95 3.71 -4.83 -6.00
C LEU A 95 2.35 -5.01 -6.66
N ASN A 96 1.82 -3.94 -7.25
CA ASN A 96 0.73 -4.01 -8.20
C ASN A 96 1.29 -4.34 -9.58
N ASP A 97 1.11 -5.56 -10.03
CA ASP A 97 1.52 -6.01 -11.36
C ASP A 97 0.56 -7.08 -11.89
N SER A 98 0.31 -7.07 -13.19
CA SER A 98 -0.44 -8.13 -13.90
C SER A 98 0.42 -9.36 -14.17
N ASP A 99 1.74 -9.22 -14.11
CA ASP A 99 2.71 -10.32 -14.21
C ASP A 99 3.06 -10.79 -12.80
N ASN A 100 2.54 -11.95 -12.41
CA ASN A 100 2.78 -12.58 -11.11
C ASN A 100 4.09 -13.38 -11.05
N THR A 101 4.96 -13.24 -12.04
CA THR A 101 6.28 -13.85 -11.99
C THR A 101 7.23 -13.06 -11.10
N ILE A 102 8.19 -13.74 -10.45
CA ILE A 102 9.19 -13.10 -9.59
C ILE A 102 10.22 -12.40 -10.48
N ASN A 103 9.93 -11.16 -10.88
CA ASN A 103 10.80 -10.33 -11.74
C ASN A 103 11.51 -9.23 -10.96
N VAL A 104 11.54 -9.31 -9.63
CA VAL A 104 12.14 -8.33 -8.75
C VAL A 104 13.15 -9.03 -7.85
N SER A 105 14.36 -8.48 -7.79
CA SER A 105 15.41 -8.97 -6.91
C SER A 105 16.12 -7.81 -6.24
N HIS A 106 16.32 -7.92 -4.92
CA HIS A 106 17.12 -6.97 -4.14
C HIS A 106 17.69 -7.69 -2.92
N GLU A 107 18.94 -7.43 -2.56
CA GLU A 107 19.68 -8.13 -1.49
C GLU A 107 18.96 -8.10 -0.12
N ASN A 108 18.24 -7.02 0.16
CA ASN A 108 17.52 -6.82 1.41
C ASN A 108 16.06 -7.30 1.38
N LEU A 109 15.55 -7.70 0.20
CA LEU A 109 14.17 -8.15 0.04
C LEU A 109 14.02 -9.60 0.50
N LYS A 110 13.06 -9.87 1.38
CA LYS A 110 12.78 -11.22 1.92
C LYS A 110 11.36 -11.68 1.66
N LYS A 111 10.43 -10.77 1.45
CA LYS A 111 9.04 -11.13 1.19
C LYS A 111 8.49 -10.26 0.07
N LEU A 112 7.85 -10.89 -0.89
CA LEU A 112 7.22 -10.24 -2.04
C LEU A 112 5.73 -10.60 -2.06
N GLY A 113 4.86 -9.59 -2.19
CA GLY A 113 3.46 -9.76 -2.51
C GLY A 113 3.19 -9.19 -3.90
N ILE A 114 2.54 -9.94 -4.77
CA ILE A 114 2.14 -9.49 -6.11
C ILE A 114 0.63 -9.62 -6.27
N ILE A 115 0.01 -8.62 -6.89
CA ILE A 115 -1.42 -8.61 -7.17
C ILE A 115 -1.74 -7.72 -8.37
N ASP A 116 -2.61 -8.16 -9.28
CA ASP A 116 -3.18 -7.30 -10.32
C ASP A 116 -4.34 -6.47 -9.76
N ALA A 117 -3.97 -5.46 -8.98
CA ALA A 117 -4.92 -4.57 -8.33
C ALA A 117 -5.69 -3.68 -9.32
N ASN A 118 -5.10 -3.38 -10.49
CA ASN A 118 -5.78 -2.61 -11.53
C ASN A 118 -6.94 -3.40 -12.14
N LYS A 119 -6.74 -4.70 -12.40
CA LYS A 119 -7.79 -5.59 -12.92
C LYS A 119 -8.94 -5.70 -11.93
N ILE A 120 -8.64 -5.99 -10.65
CA ILE A 120 -9.66 -6.12 -9.61
C ILE A 120 -10.45 -4.81 -9.48
N ALA A 121 -9.77 -3.67 -9.42
CA ALA A 121 -10.44 -2.37 -9.33
C ALA A 121 -11.32 -2.08 -10.56
N LEU A 122 -10.86 -2.43 -11.77
CA LEU A 122 -11.66 -2.26 -12.98
C LEU A 122 -12.93 -3.12 -12.96
N GLU A 123 -12.85 -4.36 -12.46
CA GLU A 123 -13.98 -5.28 -12.34
C GLU A 123 -15.00 -4.79 -11.30
N GLU A 124 -14.58 -4.30 -10.14
CA GLU A 124 -15.47 -3.99 -9.02
C GLU A 124 -15.98 -2.53 -9.00
N ILE A 125 -15.14 -1.58 -9.38
CA ILE A 125 -15.48 -0.14 -9.34
C ILE A 125 -15.50 0.54 -10.71
N GLY A 126 -15.16 -0.18 -11.79
CA GLY A 126 -15.16 0.33 -13.17
C GLY A 126 -14.01 1.28 -13.50
N LEU A 127 -13.02 1.40 -12.63
CA LEU A 127 -11.86 2.29 -12.78
C LEU A 127 -10.59 1.55 -12.33
N PRO A 128 -9.48 1.64 -13.09
CA PRO A 128 -8.21 0.98 -12.72
C PRO A 128 -7.47 1.79 -11.65
N ILE A 129 -8.08 1.98 -10.48
CA ILE A 129 -7.51 2.69 -9.33
C ILE A 129 -7.21 1.66 -8.23
N PRO A 130 -5.95 1.22 -8.08
CA PRO A 130 -5.59 0.05 -7.29
C PRO A 130 -5.65 0.27 -5.77
N ASN A 131 -5.89 1.48 -5.30
CA ASN A 131 -5.66 1.92 -3.92
C ASN A 131 -6.30 1.03 -2.85
N THR A 132 -7.59 0.70 -2.96
CA THR A 132 -8.30 -0.10 -1.95
C THR A 132 -7.98 -1.59 -2.04
N VAL A 133 -7.69 -2.12 -3.23
CA VAL A 133 -7.17 -3.49 -3.40
C VAL A 133 -5.83 -3.64 -2.68
N ILE A 134 -4.94 -2.65 -2.85
CA ILE A 134 -3.62 -2.61 -2.19
C ILE A 134 -3.74 -2.55 -0.66
N VAL A 135 -4.78 -1.91 -0.11
CA VAL A 135 -5.03 -1.92 1.35
C VAL A 135 -5.23 -3.35 1.86
N GLY A 136 -6.06 -4.14 1.19
CA GLY A 136 -6.28 -5.54 1.55
C GLY A 136 -5.03 -6.41 1.39
N ALA A 137 -4.36 -6.28 0.26
CA ALA A 137 -3.11 -6.99 -0.02
C ALA A 137 -2.00 -6.65 1.01
N PHE A 138 -1.91 -5.37 1.42
CA PHE A 138 -0.99 -4.94 2.47
C PHE A 138 -1.29 -5.63 3.81
N ALA A 139 -2.55 -5.67 4.22
CA ALA A 139 -2.96 -6.33 5.46
C ALA A 139 -2.51 -7.80 5.47
N LYS A 140 -2.78 -8.54 4.40
CA LYS A 140 -2.39 -9.95 4.25
C LYS A 140 -0.88 -10.15 4.26
N MET A 141 -0.14 -9.38 3.46
CA MET A 141 1.31 -9.54 3.31
C MET A 141 2.06 -9.18 4.58
N SER A 142 1.70 -8.05 5.20
CA SER A 142 2.42 -7.54 6.38
C SER A 142 2.06 -8.27 7.66
N GLY A 143 0.83 -8.79 7.77
CA GLY A 143 0.29 -9.34 9.02
C GLY A 143 0.12 -8.31 10.15
N LEU A 144 0.21 -7.02 9.82
CA LEU A 144 0.12 -5.93 10.81
C LEU A 144 -1.32 -5.52 11.11
N LEU A 145 -2.25 -5.85 10.24
CA LEU A 145 -3.67 -5.52 10.33
C LEU A 145 -4.53 -6.72 9.96
N GLU A 146 -5.63 -6.87 10.67
CA GLU A 146 -6.75 -7.71 10.23
C GLU A 146 -7.55 -7.01 9.11
N ILE A 147 -8.39 -7.75 8.40
CA ILE A 147 -9.14 -7.21 7.27
C ILE A 147 -10.27 -6.27 7.70
N ASP A 148 -10.95 -6.56 8.82
CA ASP A 148 -12.12 -5.80 9.27
C ASP A 148 -11.80 -4.32 9.55
N PRO A 149 -10.74 -3.96 10.29
CA PRO A 149 -10.32 -2.57 10.46
C PRO A 149 -10.04 -1.85 9.12
N CYS A 150 -9.53 -2.58 8.12
CA CYS A 150 -9.31 -2.02 6.79
C CYS A 150 -10.62 -1.69 6.08
N CYS A 151 -11.61 -2.58 6.16
CA CYS A 151 -12.96 -2.35 5.61
C CYS A 151 -13.66 -1.19 6.32
N ASP A 152 -13.57 -1.14 7.65
CA ASP A 152 -14.19 -0.08 8.45
C ASP A 152 -13.59 1.30 8.17
N ALA A 153 -12.29 1.38 7.92
CA ALA A 153 -11.62 2.63 7.59
C ALA A 153 -12.13 3.26 6.28
N LEU A 154 -12.70 2.47 5.37
CA LEU A 154 -13.24 2.97 4.11
C LEU A 154 -14.45 3.89 4.29
N GLN A 155 -15.17 3.80 5.41
CA GLN A 155 -16.35 4.63 5.71
C GLN A 155 -16.00 6.13 5.78
N ASP A 156 -14.74 6.47 6.08
CA ASP A 156 -14.27 7.84 6.13
C ASP A 156 -14.01 8.43 4.71
N TYR A 157 -14.03 7.59 3.67
CA TYR A 157 -13.68 7.98 2.29
C TYR A 157 -14.82 7.72 1.30
N PHE A 158 -15.67 6.74 1.57
CA PHE A 158 -16.70 6.27 0.64
C PHE A 158 -18.03 6.09 1.35
N SER A 159 -19.12 6.17 0.59
CA SER A 159 -20.49 5.92 1.07
C SER A 159 -21.33 5.16 0.05
N GLY A 160 -22.42 4.55 0.50
CA GLY A 160 -23.38 3.86 -0.35
C GLY A 160 -22.74 2.78 -1.22
N LYS A 161 -23.15 2.72 -2.50
CA LYS A 161 -22.65 1.70 -3.46
C LYS A 161 -21.13 1.74 -3.64
N LYS A 162 -20.53 2.95 -3.58
CA LYS A 162 -19.06 3.08 -3.69
C LYS A 162 -18.36 2.44 -2.51
N LEU A 163 -18.88 2.59 -1.30
CA LEU A 163 -18.34 1.93 -0.11
C LEU A 163 -18.40 0.41 -0.27
N SER A 164 -19.56 -0.14 -0.64
CA SER A 164 -19.72 -1.58 -0.81
C SER A 164 -18.75 -2.15 -1.84
N ALA A 165 -18.59 -1.50 -2.99
CA ALA A 165 -17.65 -1.93 -4.03
C ALA A 165 -16.19 -1.88 -3.57
N ASN A 166 -15.79 -0.83 -2.84
CA ASN A 166 -14.43 -0.71 -2.32
C ASN A 166 -14.16 -1.71 -1.17
N ILE A 167 -15.16 -2.09 -0.38
CA ILE A 167 -15.03 -3.19 0.59
C ILE A 167 -14.72 -4.52 -0.13
N VAL A 168 -15.39 -4.79 -1.27
CA VAL A 168 -15.07 -5.96 -2.10
C VAL A 168 -13.63 -5.89 -2.60
N CYS A 169 -13.17 -4.73 -3.07
CA CYS A 169 -11.77 -4.54 -3.47
C CYS A 169 -10.78 -4.88 -2.35
N VAL A 170 -11.02 -4.42 -1.12
CA VAL A 170 -10.16 -4.75 0.04
C VAL A 170 -10.16 -6.26 0.30
N LYS A 171 -11.34 -6.90 0.31
CA LYS A 171 -11.44 -8.34 0.54
C LYS A 171 -10.73 -9.16 -0.52
N ARG A 172 -10.94 -8.83 -1.80
CA ARG A 172 -10.24 -9.48 -2.91
C ARG A 172 -8.73 -9.24 -2.83
N GLY A 173 -8.30 -8.03 -2.50
CA GLY A 173 -6.89 -7.72 -2.29
C GLY A 173 -6.24 -8.61 -1.23
N PHE A 174 -6.95 -8.85 -0.13
CA PHE A 174 -6.50 -9.73 0.94
C PHE A 174 -6.47 -11.21 0.53
N GLU A 175 -7.44 -11.68 -0.24
CA GLU A 175 -7.59 -13.08 -0.64
C GLU A 175 -6.71 -13.46 -1.82
N GLU A 176 -6.56 -12.56 -2.81
CA GLU A 176 -5.94 -12.85 -4.10
C GLU A 176 -4.46 -12.46 -4.19
N VAL A 177 -3.88 -11.76 -3.19
CA VAL A 177 -2.44 -11.46 -3.20
C VAL A 177 -1.61 -12.73 -3.13
N GLU A 178 -0.71 -12.90 -4.10
CA GLU A 178 0.27 -13.99 -4.09
C GLU A 178 1.50 -13.59 -3.29
N LEU A 179 1.94 -14.45 -2.37
CA LEU A 179 3.05 -14.20 -1.45
C LEU A 179 4.21 -15.14 -1.73
N PHE A 180 5.41 -14.58 -1.77
CA PHE A 180 6.67 -15.28 -2.02
C PHE A 180 7.68 -14.92 -0.94
N ASP A 181 8.30 -15.94 -0.34
CA ASP A 181 9.48 -15.82 0.50
C ASP A 181 10.72 -15.97 -0.39
N LEU A 182 11.68 -15.02 -0.29
CA LEU A 182 12.85 -14.90 -1.17
C LEU A 182 14.17 -15.21 -0.44
#